data_735aa1c1596a0434eb6d2ee4902d01ae
#
_entry.id   735aa1c1596a0434eb6d2ee4902d01ae
#
_cell.length_a   1.000
_cell.length_b   1.000
_cell.length_c   1.000
_cell.angle_alpha   90.00
_cell.angle_beta   90.00
_cell.angle_gamma   90.00
#
_symmetry.space_group_name_H-M   'P 1'
#
loop_
_entity.id
_entity.type
_entity.pdbx_description
1 polymer ?
#
loop_
_entity_poly.entity_id
_entity_poly.type
_entity_poly.pdbx_seq_one_letter_code
_entity_poly.pdbx_strand_id
1 'polypeptide(L)'
;MSNNPFLEERLPIAVRLGASYNDEYAVEVTKTASGQEHRKLIHPFPVRRFSVHYTKSKGEIYDQILALYHRAYGKFKGFRVQAMDDYSTNGATGTPTAFDQPLSRLSAGVYQLYKVYGSTGAARTIFKPVAGTTVVAKNGVIVESGVTVNTTTGQVTISPPPLITNVITGGCLFDIPCRFDGEIDVTPLSPNYAETGEIMLVELINP
;
A
#
# COMPACT_ATOMS: atom_id res chain seq x y z
N MET A 1 -0.97 -13.98 -15.60
CA MET A 1 -1.30 -12.59 -15.25
C MET A 1 -2.43 -12.64 -14.23
N SER A 2 -2.23 -12.18 -13.01
CA SER A 2 -3.30 -12.11 -12.01
C SER A 2 -4.30 -11.06 -12.50
N ASN A 3 -5.50 -11.48 -12.85
CA ASN A 3 -6.55 -10.59 -13.33
C ASN A 3 -7.40 -10.13 -12.13
N ASN A 4 -6.75 -9.69 -11.06
CA ASN A 4 -7.45 -9.18 -9.89
C ASN A 4 -8.01 -7.79 -10.22
N PRO A 5 -9.32 -7.62 -10.22
CA PRO A 5 -9.94 -6.34 -10.55
C PRO A 5 -9.60 -5.30 -9.47
N PHE A 6 -9.20 -4.10 -9.91
CA PHE A 6 -8.78 -3.02 -9.03
C PHE A 6 -9.43 -1.69 -9.44
N LEU A 7 -9.91 -0.94 -8.44
CA LEU A 7 -10.38 0.43 -8.60
C LEU A 7 -9.20 1.36 -8.27
N GLU A 8 -8.84 2.22 -9.23
CA GLU A 8 -7.79 3.22 -8.99
C GLU A 8 -8.32 4.43 -8.16
N GLU A 9 -9.26 4.15 -7.27
CA GLU A 9 -9.85 5.09 -6.34
C GLU A 9 -9.20 4.97 -4.96
N ARG A 10 -9.07 6.10 -4.27
CA ARG A 10 -8.57 6.13 -2.89
C ARG A 10 -9.72 6.14 -1.90
N LEU A 11 -9.58 5.35 -0.84
CA LEU A 11 -10.50 5.43 0.30
C LEU A 11 -10.53 6.88 0.84
N PRO A 12 -11.70 7.49 1.04
CA PRO A 12 -11.80 8.87 1.51
C PRO A 12 -11.05 9.11 2.83
N ILE A 13 -10.45 10.29 2.99
CA ILE A 13 -9.64 10.62 4.17
C ILE A 13 -10.45 10.58 5.47
N ALA A 14 -11.72 10.96 5.40
CA ALA A 14 -12.62 10.92 6.56
C ALA A 14 -12.82 9.51 7.12
N VAL A 15 -12.76 8.50 6.25
CA VAL A 15 -12.87 7.08 6.66
C VAL A 15 -11.57 6.56 7.26
N ARG A 16 -10.43 7.12 6.86
CA ARG A 16 -9.10 6.71 7.37
C ARG A 16 -8.79 7.24 8.77
N LEU A 17 -9.40 8.36 9.16
CA LEU A 17 -9.21 8.95 10.48
C LEU A 17 -9.81 8.05 11.56
N GLY A 18 -9.01 7.68 12.56
CA GLY A 18 -9.40 6.76 13.63
C GLY A 18 -9.25 5.27 13.28
N ALA A 19 -8.73 4.95 12.09
CA ALA A 19 -8.41 3.56 11.75
C ALA A 19 -7.26 3.05 12.64
N SER A 20 -7.45 1.85 13.19
CA SER A 20 -6.36 1.06 13.75
C SER A 20 -5.78 0.14 12.68
N TYR A 21 -4.55 -0.31 12.87
CA TYR A 21 -3.92 -1.28 11.96
C TYR A 21 -3.09 -2.28 12.75
N ASN A 22 -2.87 -3.43 12.14
CA ASN A 22 -1.85 -4.39 12.54
C ASN A 22 -1.10 -4.88 11.31
N ASP A 23 0.18 -5.22 11.51
CA ASP A 23 1.02 -5.83 10.49
C ASP A 23 1.21 -7.31 10.85
N GLU A 24 0.71 -8.20 9.99
CA GLU A 24 0.77 -9.64 10.17
C GLU A 24 1.84 -10.25 9.26
N TYR A 25 2.81 -10.93 9.86
CA TYR A 25 3.79 -11.74 9.12
C TYR A 25 3.30 -13.17 8.98
N ALA A 26 3.28 -13.69 7.77
CA ALA A 26 2.96 -15.09 7.53
C ALA A 26 4.16 -15.96 7.92
N VAL A 27 4.08 -16.59 9.10
CA VAL A 27 5.11 -17.48 9.65
C VAL A 27 4.50 -18.83 9.98
N GLU A 28 5.08 -19.88 9.42
CA GLU A 28 4.76 -21.25 9.78
C GLU A 28 5.65 -21.67 10.96
N VAL A 29 5.04 -22.13 12.05
CA VAL A 29 5.73 -22.58 13.25
C VAL A 29 5.40 -24.06 13.48
N THR A 30 6.41 -24.93 13.40
CA THR A 30 6.26 -26.36 13.65
C THR A 30 7.03 -26.73 14.93
N LYS A 31 6.35 -27.35 15.89
CA LYS A 31 6.94 -27.88 17.12
C LYS A 31 7.13 -29.38 17.03
N THR A 32 8.33 -29.86 17.35
CA THR A 32 8.63 -31.29 17.45
C THR A 32 8.25 -31.83 18.82
N ALA A 33 8.11 -33.15 18.94
CA ALA A 33 7.83 -33.82 20.23
C ALA A 33 8.93 -33.60 21.28
N SER A 34 10.15 -33.28 20.84
CA SER A 34 11.29 -32.93 21.73
C SER A 34 11.25 -31.48 22.23
N GLY A 35 10.24 -30.67 21.83
CA GLY A 35 10.10 -29.27 22.22
C GLY A 35 10.89 -28.28 21.35
N GLN A 36 11.60 -28.74 20.33
CA GLN A 36 12.26 -27.85 19.37
C GLN A 36 11.23 -27.19 18.45
N GLU A 37 11.49 -25.94 18.08
CA GLU A 37 10.63 -25.12 17.22
C GLU A 37 11.36 -24.78 15.92
N HIS A 38 10.73 -25.10 14.80
CA HIS A 38 11.15 -24.69 13.46
C HIS A 38 10.22 -23.59 12.95
N ARG A 39 10.80 -22.47 12.50
CA ARG A 39 10.06 -21.32 11.97
C ARG A 39 10.41 -21.10 10.52
N LYS A 40 9.41 -20.95 9.67
CA LYS A 40 9.55 -20.65 8.26
C LYS A 40 8.79 -19.37 7.95
N LEU A 41 9.50 -18.36 7.46
CA LEU A 41 8.89 -17.14 6.95
C LEU A 41 8.30 -17.42 5.56
N ILE A 42 7.00 -17.21 5.39
CA ILE A 42 6.29 -17.44 4.11
C ILE A 42 6.43 -16.22 3.21
N HIS A 43 6.23 -15.01 3.78
CA HIS A 43 6.41 -13.74 3.08
C HIS A 43 7.41 -12.86 3.81
N PRO A 44 8.36 -12.23 3.10
CA PRO A 44 9.38 -11.37 3.71
C PRO A 44 8.87 -9.98 4.12
N PHE A 45 7.59 -9.71 3.92
CA PHE A 45 6.93 -8.44 4.26
C PHE A 45 5.59 -8.72 4.98
N PRO A 46 5.17 -7.81 5.87
CA PRO A 46 3.89 -7.94 6.55
C PRO A 46 2.72 -7.65 5.61
N VAL A 47 1.59 -8.28 5.86
CA VAL A 47 0.28 -7.92 5.30
C VAL A 47 -0.42 -7.02 6.30
N ARG A 48 -0.76 -5.81 5.88
CA ARG A 48 -1.43 -4.84 6.75
C ARG A 48 -2.94 -5.05 6.73
N ARG A 49 -3.52 -5.08 7.92
CA ARG A 49 -4.97 -5.07 8.12
C ARG A 49 -5.35 -3.77 8.79
N PHE A 50 -6.43 -3.16 8.31
CA PHE A 50 -7.00 -1.96 8.91
C PHE A 50 -8.37 -2.29 9.48
N SER A 51 -8.66 -1.71 10.65
CA SER A 51 -9.98 -1.68 11.26
C SER A 51 -10.43 -0.24 11.37
N VAL A 52 -11.57 0.07 10.79
CA VAL A 52 -12.15 1.41 10.77
C VAL A 52 -13.52 1.37 11.41
N HIS A 53 -13.75 2.27 12.35
CA HIS A 53 -15.05 2.46 12.99
C HIS A 53 -15.34 3.95 13.14
N TYR A 54 -16.52 4.39 12.76
CA TYR A 54 -16.87 5.80 12.92
C TYR A 54 -18.37 6.05 12.90
N THR A 55 -18.78 7.18 13.52
CA THR A 55 -20.15 7.70 13.52
C THR A 55 -20.20 8.96 12.67
N LYS A 56 -21.07 8.99 11.69
CA LYS A 56 -21.19 10.08 10.72
C LYS A 56 -22.66 10.35 10.35
N SER A 57 -22.90 11.43 9.61
CA SER A 57 -24.18 11.62 8.96
C SER A 57 -24.47 10.48 7.98
N LYS A 58 -25.74 10.12 7.81
CA LYS A 58 -26.13 9.06 6.87
C LYS A 58 -25.65 9.34 5.45
N GLY A 59 -25.72 10.59 5.00
CA GLY A 59 -25.23 10.99 3.68
C GLY A 59 -23.73 10.71 3.52
N GLU A 60 -22.90 11.09 4.49
CA GLU A 60 -21.44 10.84 4.44
C GLU A 60 -21.12 9.34 4.43
N ILE A 61 -21.83 8.51 5.20
CA ILE A 61 -21.65 7.05 5.19
C ILE A 61 -22.00 6.48 3.81
N TYR A 62 -23.14 6.88 3.24
CA TYR A 62 -23.57 6.41 1.92
C TYR A 62 -22.64 6.87 0.82
N ASP A 63 -22.26 8.16 0.80
CA ASP A 63 -21.49 8.75 -0.29
C ASP A 63 -20.02 8.33 -0.27
N GLN A 64 -19.44 8.13 0.90
CA GLN A 64 -18.03 7.87 1.05
C GLN A 64 -17.69 6.39 1.12
N ILE A 65 -18.35 5.63 2.00
CA ILE A 65 -17.93 4.24 2.25
C ILE A 65 -18.82 3.22 1.54
N LEU A 66 -20.15 3.34 1.64
CA LEU A 66 -21.05 2.39 1.01
C LEU A 66 -21.00 2.49 -0.52
N ALA A 67 -20.88 3.68 -1.08
CA ALA A 67 -20.72 3.87 -2.50
C ALA A 67 -19.43 3.19 -3.02
N LEU A 68 -18.32 3.30 -2.29
CA LEU A 68 -17.08 2.58 -2.62
C LEU A 68 -17.27 1.07 -2.47
N TYR A 69 -17.91 0.62 -1.38
CA TYR A 69 -18.18 -0.80 -1.13
C TYR A 69 -18.98 -1.44 -2.26
N HIS A 70 -20.01 -0.75 -2.75
CA HIS A 70 -20.82 -1.24 -3.88
C HIS A 70 -20.03 -1.23 -5.21
N ARG A 71 -19.22 -0.20 -5.49
CA ARG A 71 -18.35 -0.20 -6.69
C ARG A 71 -17.27 -1.27 -6.63
N ALA A 72 -16.79 -1.60 -5.42
CA ALA A 72 -15.85 -2.68 -5.18
C ALA A 72 -16.48 -4.07 -5.24
N TYR A 73 -17.81 -4.16 -5.25
CA TYR A 73 -18.57 -5.40 -5.09
C TYR A 73 -18.16 -6.15 -3.80
N GLY A 74 -18.14 -5.43 -2.69
CA GLY A 74 -17.68 -5.95 -1.41
C GLY A 74 -16.20 -6.33 -1.45
N LYS A 75 -15.88 -7.59 -1.25
CA LYS A 75 -14.51 -8.12 -1.18
C LYS A 75 -13.83 -8.31 -2.56
N PHE A 76 -14.54 -8.05 -3.67
CA PHE A 76 -14.09 -8.49 -5.00
C PHE A 76 -13.01 -7.59 -5.60
N LYS A 77 -13.19 -6.27 -5.60
CA LYS A 77 -12.21 -5.34 -6.17
C LYS A 77 -11.34 -4.70 -5.09
N GLY A 78 -10.05 -4.54 -5.43
CA GLY A 78 -9.16 -3.72 -4.64
C GLY A 78 -9.34 -2.23 -4.87
N PHE A 79 -8.83 -1.42 -3.96
CA PHE A 79 -8.78 0.05 -4.03
C PHE A 79 -7.58 0.56 -3.24
N ARG A 80 -7.29 1.85 -3.35
CA ARG A 80 -6.12 2.48 -2.70
C ARG A 80 -6.46 2.94 -1.28
N VAL A 81 -5.57 2.68 -0.34
CA VAL A 81 -5.64 3.21 1.03
C VAL A 81 -4.32 3.90 1.36
N GLN A 82 -4.36 5.19 1.66
CA GLN A 82 -3.20 5.87 2.22
C GLN A 82 -3.17 5.64 3.73
N ALA A 83 -2.18 4.90 4.21
CA ALA A 83 -1.95 4.77 5.65
C ALA A 83 -1.53 6.13 6.23
N MET A 84 -2.10 6.51 7.39
CA MET A 84 -1.79 7.81 7.99
C MET A 84 -0.41 7.84 8.65
N ASP A 85 0.09 6.68 9.02
CA ASP A 85 1.36 6.47 9.71
C ASP A 85 2.51 6.07 8.80
N ASP A 86 2.23 5.59 7.57
CA ASP A 86 3.23 5.04 6.66
C ASP A 86 2.83 5.20 5.18
N TYR A 87 3.07 6.38 4.62
CA TYR A 87 2.72 6.70 3.23
C TYR A 87 3.89 7.29 2.41
N SER A 88 5.11 7.33 2.98
CA SER A 88 6.29 7.90 2.32
C SER A 88 7.47 6.94 2.38
N THR A 89 8.33 6.99 1.37
CA THR A 89 9.62 6.30 1.35
C THR A 89 10.67 7.00 2.21
N ASN A 90 10.47 8.30 2.52
CA ASN A 90 11.32 9.06 3.42
C ASN A 90 10.81 8.94 4.86
N GLY A 91 11.37 8.00 5.62
CA GLY A 91 10.84 7.63 6.93
C GLY A 91 9.43 7.05 6.80
N ALA A 92 8.50 7.55 7.59
CA ALA A 92 7.10 7.10 7.57
C ALA A 92 6.18 8.07 6.79
N THR A 93 6.38 9.39 7.00
CA THR A 93 5.49 10.46 6.54
C THR A 93 6.25 11.66 5.96
N GLY A 94 7.58 11.56 5.79
CA GLY A 94 8.43 12.66 5.32
C GLY A 94 8.22 12.97 3.84
N THR A 95 8.74 14.11 3.39
CA THR A 95 8.74 14.47 1.97
C THR A 95 9.69 13.55 1.21
N PRO A 96 9.25 12.86 0.15
CA PRO A 96 10.11 11.97 -0.61
C PRO A 96 11.31 12.68 -1.23
N THR A 97 12.45 12.01 -1.23
CA THR A 97 13.67 12.47 -1.89
C THR A 97 14.16 11.42 -2.89
N ALA A 98 14.97 11.83 -3.84
CA ALA A 98 15.54 10.94 -4.84
C ALA A 98 16.54 9.90 -4.25
N PHE A 99 16.85 10.02 -2.96
CA PHE A 99 17.86 9.21 -2.27
C PHE A 99 17.28 8.26 -1.22
N ASP A 100 15.97 8.20 -1.06
CA ASP A 100 15.32 7.48 0.04
C ASP A 100 15.57 5.98 0.00
N GLN A 101 15.39 5.36 -1.17
CA GLN A 101 15.45 3.90 -1.31
C GLN A 101 16.21 3.50 -2.58
N PRO A 102 17.01 2.43 -2.54
CA PRO A 102 17.56 1.84 -3.76
C PRO A 102 16.42 1.20 -4.57
N LEU A 103 16.39 1.35 -5.89
CA LEU A 103 15.39 0.74 -6.75
C LEU A 103 15.87 -0.61 -7.29
N SER A 104 14.96 -1.60 -7.31
CA SER A 104 15.25 -2.93 -7.84
C SER A 104 15.10 -2.95 -9.36
N ARG A 105 16.17 -3.33 -10.06
CA ARG A 105 16.15 -3.44 -11.52
C ARG A 105 15.39 -4.70 -11.97
N LEU A 106 14.36 -4.51 -12.78
CA LEU A 106 13.58 -5.60 -13.39
C LEU A 106 14.11 -5.94 -14.79
N SER A 107 14.41 -4.92 -15.60
CA SER A 107 14.94 -5.05 -16.95
C SER A 107 15.75 -3.81 -17.34
N ALA A 108 16.20 -3.72 -18.59
CA ALA A 108 16.89 -2.54 -19.07
C ALA A 108 16.02 -1.30 -18.97
N GLY A 109 16.41 -0.34 -18.13
CA GLY A 109 15.69 0.90 -17.90
C GLY A 109 14.42 0.80 -17.04
N VAL A 110 14.01 -0.40 -16.59
CA VAL A 110 12.82 -0.60 -15.77
C VAL A 110 13.18 -1.02 -14.35
N TYR A 111 12.65 -0.32 -13.39
CA TYR A 111 12.93 -0.50 -11.96
C TYR A 111 11.64 -0.59 -11.16
N GLN A 112 11.67 -1.35 -10.05
CA GLN A 112 10.55 -1.44 -9.10
C GLN A 112 10.80 -0.53 -7.90
N LEU A 113 9.79 0.24 -7.52
CA LEU A 113 9.75 0.98 -6.26
C LEU A 113 9.49 0.02 -5.11
N TYR A 114 10.22 0.20 -4.02
CA TYR A 114 9.95 -0.46 -2.76
C TYR A 114 10.43 0.37 -1.58
N LYS A 115 10.00 -0.01 -0.39
CA LYS A 115 10.41 0.59 0.87
C LYS A 115 11.00 -0.49 1.78
N VAL A 116 12.21 -0.27 2.27
CA VAL A 116 12.86 -1.12 3.25
C VAL A 116 12.61 -0.55 4.64
N TYR A 117 12.19 -1.39 5.57
CA TYR A 117 11.98 -1.02 6.96
C TYR A 117 13.23 -1.30 7.79
N GLY A 118 13.86 -0.23 8.31
CA GLY A 118 15.16 -0.34 8.97
C GLY A 118 16.31 -0.58 7.99
N SER A 119 17.48 -0.93 8.51
CA SER A 119 18.70 -1.11 7.70
C SER A 119 18.77 -2.48 6.98
N THR A 120 18.11 -3.49 7.51
CA THR A 120 18.10 -4.87 6.99
C THR A 120 16.72 -5.53 7.12
N GLY A 121 15.69 -4.72 7.25
CA GLY A 121 14.34 -5.19 7.53
C GLY A 121 13.58 -5.68 6.30
N ALA A 122 12.31 -5.98 6.53
CA ALA A 122 11.39 -6.36 5.47
C ALA A 122 11.28 -5.25 4.41
N ALA A 123 11.17 -5.64 3.15
CA ALA A 123 10.95 -4.74 2.04
C ALA A 123 9.52 -4.87 1.54
N ARG A 124 8.79 -3.76 1.49
CA ARG A 124 7.46 -3.68 0.89
C ARG A 124 7.59 -3.23 -0.56
N THR A 125 7.08 -4.00 -1.49
CA THR A 125 6.95 -3.56 -2.88
C THR A 125 5.87 -2.50 -2.99
N ILE A 126 6.19 -1.36 -3.58
CA ILE A 126 5.24 -0.27 -3.79
C ILE A 126 4.59 -0.47 -5.16
N PHE A 127 3.31 -0.85 -5.17
CA PHE A 127 2.52 -1.00 -6.39
C PHE A 127 1.76 0.28 -6.76
N LYS A 128 1.38 1.08 -5.78
CA LYS A 128 0.49 2.23 -5.95
C LYS A 128 1.16 3.55 -5.53
N PRO A 129 2.24 3.99 -6.23
CA PRO A 129 2.79 5.31 -5.96
C PRO A 129 1.76 6.40 -6.29
N VAL A 130 1.86 7.53 -5.57
CA VAL A 130 1.03 8.71 -5.83
C VAL A 130 1.60 9.44 -7.04
N ALA A 131 0.75 9.74 -8.01
CA ALA A 131 1.15 10.44 -9.22
C ALA A 131 1.85 11.77 -8.91
N GLY A 132 2.95 12.04 -9.63
CA GLY A 132 3.69 13.31 -9.51
C GLY A 132 4.57 13.43 -8.27
N THR A 133 4.65 12.41 -7.41
CA THR A 133 5.48 12.46 -6.19
C THR A 133 6.79 11.69 -6.30
N THR A 134 6.96 10.91 -7.35
CA THR A 134 8.16 10.08 -7.52
C THR A 134 9.34 10.92 -8.01
N VAL A 135 10.44 10.84 -7.30
CA VAL A 135 11.72 11.45 -7.62
C VAL A 135 12.80 10.38 -7.67
N VAL A 136 13.73 10.50 -8.63
CA VAL A 136 14.73 9.46 -8.92
C VAL A 136 16.11 10.07 -9.05
N ALA A 137 17.14 9.36 -8.59
CA ALA A 137 18.54 9.70 -8.83
C ALA A 137 19.30 8.54 -9.46
N LYS A 138 20.31 8.88 -10.27
CA LYS A 138 21.26 7.96 -10.87
C LYS A 138 22.66 8.31 -10.38
N ASN A 139 23.32 7.39 -9.71
CA ASN A 139 24.66 7.59 -9.11
C ASN A 139 24.74 8.87 -8.27
N GLY A 140 23.71 9.17 -7.48
CA GLY A 140 23.64 10.35 -6.62
C GLY A 140 23.27 11.67 -7.33
N VAL A 141 22.92 11.65 -8.62
CA VAL A 141 22.46 12.82 -9.38
C VAL A 141 21.01 12.68 -9.73
N ILE A 142 20.20 13.71 -9.43
CA ILE A 142 18.75 13.72 -9.71
C ILE A 142 18.52 13.65 -11.22
N VAL A 143 17.58 12.79 -11.64
CA VAL A 143 17.17 12.63 -13.03
C VAL A 143 15.93 13.51 -13.26
N GLU A 144 16.11 14.65 -13.92
CA GLU A 144 15.05 15.64 -14.13
C GLU A 144 14.11 15.31 -15.31
N SER A 145 14.55 14.45 -16.24
CA SER A 145 13.80 14.11 -17.46
C SER A 145 13.98 12.66 -17.88
N GLY A 146 13.07 12.15 -18.70
CA GLY A 146 13.12 10.76 -19.18
C GLY A 146 12.68 9.71 -18.14
N VAL A 147 12.01 10.13 -17.08
CA VAL A 147 11.43 9.23 -16.05
C VAL A 147 9.94 9.11 -16.25
N THR A 148 9.45 7.89 -16.40
CA THR A 148 8.01 7.59 -16.47
C THR A 148 7.66 6.61 -15.35
N VAL A 149 6.59 6.89 -14.61
CA VAL A 149 6.13 6.08 -13.48
C VAL A 149 4.79 5.46 -13.81
N ASN A 150 4.72 4.13 -13.69
CA ASN A 150 3.45 3.43 -13.77
C ASN A 150 2.83 3.38 -12.36
N THR A 151 1.79 4.16 -12.16
CA THR A 151 1.12 4.28 -10.85
C THR A 151 0.27 3.08 -10.47
N THR A 152 0.07 2.11 -11.37
CA THR A 152 -0.69 0.89 -11.08
C THR A 152 0.20 -0.28 -10.69
N THR A 153 1.48 -0.28 -11.13
CA THR A 153 2.43 -1.35 -10.86
C THR A 153 3.62 -0.91 -10.01
N GLY A 154 3.81 0.40 -9.81
CA GLY A 154 4.96 0.94 -9.10
C GLY A 154 6.27 0.83 -9.86
N GLN A 155 6.21 0.59 -11.17
CA GLN A 155 7.39 0.51 -12.01
C GLN A 155 7.82 1.90 -12.52
N VAL A 156 9.11 2.14 -12.49
CA VAL A 156 9.74 3.35 -12.99
C VAL A 156 10.56 3.00 -14.23
N THR A 157 10.28 3.67 -15.34
CA THR A 157 11.05 3.53 -16.58
C THR A 157 11.93 4.76 -16.78
N ILE A 158 13.22 4.55 -17.02
CA ILE A 158 14.20 5.61 -17.27
C ILE A 158 14.70 5.50 -18.71
N SER A 159 14.57 6.58 -19.48
CA SER A 159 15.04 6.67 -20.86
C SER A 159 16.02 7.84 -21.04
N PRO A 160 17.23 7.63 -21.63
CA PRO A 160 17.77 6.34 -22.07
C PRO A 160 18.08 5.39 -20.91
N PRO A 161 18.04 4.05 -21.15
CA PRO A 161 18.28 3.06 -20.11
C PRO A 161 19.64 3.25 -19.43
N PRO A 162 19.70 3.32 -18.09
CA PRO A 162 20.95 3.36 -17.36
C PRO A 162 21.76 2.06 -17.53
N LEU A 163 23.09 2.16 -17.45
CA LEU A 163 23.97 0.99 -17.44
C LEU A 163 23.67 0.10 -16.22
N ILE A 164 24.01 -1.19 -16.33
CA ILE A 164 23.78 -2.14 -15.23
C ILE A 164 24.58 -1.80 -13.96
N THR A 165 25.69 -1.09 -14.13
CA THR A 165 26.57 -0.63 -13.04
C THR A 165 26.07 0.63 -12.33
N ASN A 166 25.04 1.31 -12.89
CA ASN A 166 24.52 2.51 -12.27
C ASN A 166 23.64 2.14 -11.05
N VAL A 167 23.85 2.86 -9.97
CA VAL A 167 22.99 2.81 -8.79
C VAL A 167 21.84 3.75 -9.02
N ILE A 168 20.61 3.20 -8.96
CA ILE A 168 19.39 3.97 -9.09
C ILE A 168 18.70 4.00 -7.74
N THR A 169 18.40 5.20 -7.27
CA THR A 169 17.65 5.45 -6.03
C THR A 169 16.42 6.28 -6.32
N GLY A 170 15.47 6.27 -5.45
CA GLY A 170 14.28 7.10 -5.58
C GLY A 170 13.36 7.05 -4.38
N GLY A 171 12.41 7.98 -4.39
CA GLY A 171 11.38 8.05 -3.38
C GLY A 171 10.05 8.49 -3.95
N CYS A 172 8.99 8.18 -3.23
CA CYS A 172 7.62 8.56 -3.58
C CYS A 172 6.71 8.56 -2.36
N LEU A 173 5.58 9.22 -2.47
CA LEU A 173 4.42 8.91 -1.65
C LEU A 173 3.71 7.70 -2.24
N PHE A 174 3.08 6.88 -1.39
CA PHE A 174 2.40 5.67 -1.86
C PHE A 174 1.13 5.37 -1.09
N ASP A 175 0.26 4.62 -1.76
CA ASP A 175 -0.92 4.01 -1.18
C ASP A 175 -0.71 2.51 -1.02
N ILE A 176 -1.36 1.92 -0.03
CA ILE A 176 -1.43 0.48 0.16
C ILE A 176 -2.64 -0.04 -0.61
N PRO A 177 -2.45 -1.01 -1.53
CA PRO A 177 -3.57 -1.66 -2.20
C PRO A 177 -4.34 -2.55 -1.22
N CYS A 178 -5.62 -2.28 -1.02
CA CYS A 178 -6.46 -3.01 -0.08
C CYS A 178 -7.76 -3.47 -0.74
N ARG A 179 -8.45 -4.38 -0.09
CA ARG A 179 -9.85 -4.72 -0.33
C ARG A 179 -10.63 -4.74 0.98
N PHE A 180 -11.93 -4.70 0.90
CA PHE A 180 -12.76 -5.01 2.06
C PHE A 180 -12.57 -6.48 2.48
N ASP A 181 -12.58 -6.76 3.78
CA ASP A 181 -12.46 -8.13 4.33
C ASP A 181 -13.71 -8.59 5.08
N GLY A 182 -14.77 -7.80 5.05
CA GLY A 182 -16.06 -8.08 5.67
C GLY A 182 -17.22 -7.41 4.97
N GLU A 183 -18.37 -7.54 5.55
CA GLU A 183 -19.57 -6.77 5.25
C GLU A 183 -19.51 -5.45 6.04
N ILE A 184 -20.31 -4.48 5.64
CA ILE A 184 -20.40 -3.20 6.34
C ILE A 184 -21.77 -3.16 7.03
N ASP A 185 -21.76 -3.27 8.35
CA ASP A 185 -22.95 -3.08 9.15
C ASP A 185 -23.18 -1.58 9.38
N VAL A 186 -24.41 -1.14 9.17
CA VAL A 186 -24.81 0.25 9.40
C VAL A 186 -25.98 0.28 10.36
N THR A 187 -25.79 0.88 11.52
CA THR A 187 -26.82 1.06 12.54
C THR A 187 -27.33 2.50 12.52
N PRO A 188 -28.59 2.75 12.15
CA PRO A 188 -29.19 4.07 12.24
C PRO A 188 -29.37 4.49 13.71
N LEU A 189 -28.73 5.58 14.12
CA LEU A 189 -28.82 6.12 15.47
C LEU A 189 -29.98 7.17 15.59
N SER A 190 -30.24 7.90 14.52
CA SER A 190 -31.25 8.92 14.42
C SER A 190 -31.67 9.13 12.96
N PRO A 191 -32.65 10.01 12.67
CA PRO A 191 -32.99 10.35 11.28
C PRO A 191 -31.79 10.79 10.44
N ASN A 192 -30.80 11.47 11.03
CA ASN A 192 -29.69 12.08 10.33
C ASN A 192 -28.33 11.40 10.55
N TYR A 193 -28.20 10.57 11.59
CA TYR A 193 -26.92 9.94 11.96
C TYR A 193 -27.02 8.43 11.94
N ALA A 194 -25.92 7.81 11.57
CA ALA A 194 -25.73 6.38 11.64
C ALA A 194 -24.30 6.06 12.11
N GLU A 195 -24.14 4.86 12.61
CA GLU A 195 -22.86 4.28 13.02
C GLU A 195 -22.55 3.11 12.13
N THR A 196 -21.28 2.96 11.76
CA THR A 196 -20.82 1.73 11.11
C THR A 196 -20.30 0.77 12.17
N GLY A 197 -20.53 -0.52 11.97
CA GLY A 197 -19.74 -1.55 12.63
C GLY A 197 -18.27 -1.46 12.26
N GLU A 198 -17.50 -2.40 12.73
CA GLU A 198 -16.09 -2.50 12.39
C GLU A 198 -15.90 -2.83 10.89
N ILE A 199 -15.25 -1.93 10.15
CA ILE A 199 -14.96 -2.11 8.73
C ILE A 199 -13.54 -2.63 8.60
N MET A 200 -13.40 -3.88 8.20
CA MET A 200 -12.11 -4.53 8.03
C MET A 200 -11.62 -4.36 6.60
N LEU A 201 -10.35 -3.94 6.47
CA LEU A 201 -9.64 -3.88 5.20
C LEU A 201 -8.38 -4.73 5.30
N VAL A 202 -8.02 -5.41 4.22
CA VAL A 202 -6.80 -6.21 4.13
C VAL A 202 -5.98 -5.81 2.92
N GLU A 203 -4.67 -5.72 3.12
CA GLU A 203 -3.71 -5.45 2.05
C GLU A 203 -3.67 -6.58 1.03
N LEU A 204 -3.59 -6.20 -0.25
CA LEU A 204 -3.45 -7.12 -1.36
C LEU A 204 -1.98 -7.32 -1.70
N ILE A 205 -1.58 -8.58 -1.81
CA ILE A 205 -0.28 -8.99 -2.33
C ILE A 205 -0.42 -9.13 -3.85
N ASN A 206 0.37 -8.39 -4.62
CA ASN A 206 0.31 -8.35 -6.10
C ASN A 206 -1.09 -7.96 -6.63
N PRO A 207 -1.54 -6.74 -6.40
CA PRO A 207 -2.83 -6.23 -6.82
C PRO A 207 -2.95 -6.04 -8.34
#